data_c9ec1e427d42c339e37505905ea7d77a
#
_entry.id   c9ec1e427d42c339e37505905ea7d77a
#
_cell.length_a   1.000
_cell.length_b   1.000
_cell.length_c   1.000
_cell.angle_alpha   90.00
_cell.angle_beta   90.00
_cell.angle_gamma   90.00
#
_symmetry.space_group_name_H-M   'P 1'
#
loop_
_entity.id
_entity.type
_entity.pdbx_description
1 polymer ?
#
loop_
_entity_poly.entity_id
_entity_poly.type
_entity_poly.pdbx_seq_one_letter_code
_entity_poly.pdbx_strand_id
1 'polypeptide(L)'
;FYTNELIKGIILFIGLGLLYFIFTLLIEYFLWLSTYGRTILFWLFVGVESFLLIRFIAFPLFKLFKLQQGINYEQASAIIGNHFSEVQDKLLNFLQLANQSQTSELLAASIEQKAASLQPIPFSNAVNFAKNKKFLPYAIIPILLLILFFVTGNSEIISNSFARVVNYETKYAPPAPFEFVVLNKSLTAQQNSDFVLQVKTQGKVM
;
A
#
# COMPACT_ATOMS: atom_id res chain seq x y z
N PHE A 1 -18.41 -10.88 -1.10
CA PHE A 1 -17.09 -11.46 -0.81
C PHE A 1 -15.97 -10.60 -1.38
N TYR A 2 -15.91 -10.38 -2.70
CA TYR A 2 -14.82 -9.62 -3.36
C TYR A 2 -14.70 -8.18 -2.89
N THR A 3 -15.80 -7.50 -2.56
CA THR A 3 -15.78 -6.17 -1.95
C THR A 3 -15.02 -6.18 -0.61
N ASN A 4 -15.23 -7.22 0.20
CA ASN A 4 -14.53 -7.39 1.48
C ASN A 4 -13.03 -7.63 1.27
N GLU A 5 -12.65 -8.47 0.28
CA GLU A 5 -11.26 -8.69 -0.10
C GLU A 5 -10.61 -7.41 -0.64
N LEU A 6 -11.35 -6.60 -1.39
CA LEU A 6 -10.85 -5.31 -1.89
C LEU A 6 -10.61 -4.32 -0.75
N ILE A 7 -11.53 -4.19 0.21
CA ILE A 7 -11.35 -3.32 1.39
C ILE A 7 -10.11 -3.75 2.17
N LYS A 8 -9.96 -5.05 2.45
CA LYS A 8 -8.76 -5.60 3.08
C LYS A 8 -7.49 -5.27 2.26
N GLY A 9 -7.58 -5.45 0.94
CA GLY A 9 -6.48 -5.17 0.02
C GLY A 9 -6.05 -3.70 0.06
N ILE A 10 -7.00 -2.76 0.07
CA ILE A 10 -6.73 -1.33 0.17
C ILE A 10 -6.01 -1.00 1.49
N ILE A 11 -6.48 -1.54 2.62
CA ILE A 11 -5.86 -1.32 3.92
C ILE A 11 -4.41 -1.82 3.93
N LEU A 12 -4.18 -3.04 3.39
CA LEU A 12 -2.84 -3.63 3.33
C LEU A 12 -1.93 -2.90 2.33
N PHE A 13 -2.45 -2.47 1.18
CA PHE A 13 -1.69 -1.68 0.20
C PHE A 13 -1.23 -0.35 0.81
N ILE A 14 -2.14 0.40 1.44
CA ILE A 14 -1.78 1.65 2.12
C ILE A 14 -0.74 1.38 3.22
N GLY A 15 -0.97 0.35 4.05
CA GLY A 15 -0.08 0.05 5.17
C GLY A 15 1.32 -0.37 4.73
N LEU A 16 1.43 -1.37 3.88
CA LEU A 16 2.71 -1.90 3.42
C LEU A 16 3.41 -0.94 2.45
N GLY A 17 2.66 -0.27 1.57
CA GLY A 17 3.21 0.70 0.64
C GLY A 17 3.79 1.91 1.38
N LEU A 18 3.04 2.53 2.30
CA LEU A 18 3.57 3.63 3.09
C LEU A 18 4.77 3.22 3.97
N LEU A 19 4.72 2.02 4.55
CA LEU A 19 5.86 1.52 5.33
C LEU A 19 7.10 1.35 4.46
N TYR A 20 6.94 0.77 3.28
CA TYR A 20 8.03 0.59 2.33
C TYR A 20 8.53 1.93 1.77
N PHE A 21 7.63 2.86 1.50
CA PHE A 21 7.97 4.23 1.13
C PHE A 21 8.86 4.91 2.18
N ILE A 22 8.44 4.91 3.46
CA ILE A 22 9.22 5.48 4.56
C ILE A 22 10.59 4.81 4.65
N PHE A 23 10.63 3.47 4.56
CA PHE A 23 11.88 2.71 4.60
C PHE A 23 12.83 3.10 3.45
N THR A 24 12.31 3.26 2.24
CA THR A 24 13.07 3.72 1.07
C THR A 24 13.68 5.11 1.31
N LEU A 25 12.91 6.04 1.87
CA LEU A 25 13.38 7.39 2.17
C LEU A 25 14.44 7.40 3.28
N LEU A 26 14.29 6.55 4.30
CA LEU A 26 15.28 6.41 5.37
C LEU A 26 16.59 5.82 4.86
N ILE A 27 16.54 4.83 3.96
CA ILE A 27 17.76 4.30 3.31
C ILE A 27 18.51 5.44 2.62
N GLU A 28 17.84 6.24 1.79
CA GLU A 28 18.47 7.36 1.11
C GLU A 28 18.98 8.42 2.08
N TYR A 29 18.23 8.69 3.15
CA TYR A 29 18.62 9.66 4.16
C TYR A 29 19.94 9.30 4.85
N PHE A 30 20.09 8.04 5.28
CA PHE A 30 21.26 7.60 6.03
C PHE A 30 22.46 7.26 5.16
N LEU A 31 22.23 6.68 3.98
CA LEU A 31 23.32 6.15 3.16
C LEU A 31 23.85 7.15 2.11
N TRP A 32 23.13 8.22 1.82
CA TRP A 32 23.50 9.18 0.76
C TRP A 32 23.99 8.47 -0.50
N LEU A 33 23.12 7.64 -1.06
CA LEU A 33 23.48 6.74 -2.14
C LEU A 33 24.04 7.51 -3.36
N SER A 34 25.00 6.88 -4.04
CA SER A 34 25.44 7.33 -5.35
C SER A 34 24.30 7.33 -6.36
N THR A 35 24.46 8.02 -7.49
CA THR A 35 23.46 8.02 -8.57
C THR A 35 23.04 6.61 -8.96
N TYR A 36 24.01 5.69 -9.12
CA TYR A 36 23.71 4.29 -9.45
C TYR A 36 22.91 3.55 -8.35
N GLY A 37 23.33 3.69 -7.10
CA GLY A 37 22.62 3.08 -5.96
C GLY A 37 21.19 3.62 -5.82
N ARG A 38 21.00 4.93 -6.06
CA ARG A 38 19.69 5.58 -6.02
C ARG A 38 18.78 5.14 -7.18
N THR A 39 19.35 4.95 -8.38
CA THR A 39 18.61 4.38 -9.52
C THR A 39 18.06 3.00 -9.19
N ILE A 40 18.89 2.13 -8.60
CA ILE A 40 18.44 0.80 -8.14
C ILE A 40 17.34 0.93 -7.09
N LEU A 41 17.54 1.79 -6.09
CA LEU A 41 16.56 2.01 -5.01
C LEU A 41 15.20 2.48 -5.57
N PHE A 42 15.22 3.42 -6.53
CA PHE A 42 14.00 3.94 -7.18
C PHE A 42 13.26 2.85 -7.95
N TRP A 43 13.94 2.11 -8.81
CA TRP A 43 13.28 1.08 -9.61
C TRP A 43 12.82 -0.12 -8.77
N LEU A 44 13.55 -0.44 -7.70
CA LEU A 44 13.12 -1.44 -6.73
C LEU A 44 11.86 -0.97 -6.00
N PHE A 45 11.80 0.31 -5.61
CA PHE A 45 10.59 0.92 -5.03
C PHE A 45 9.40 0.82 -5.98
N VAL A 46 9.55 1.24 -7.24
CA VAL A 46 8.49 1.15 -8.27
C VAL A 46 8.04 -0.30 -8.47
N GLY A 47 8.98 -1.25 -8.52
CA GLY A 47 8.67 -2.67 -8.69
C GLY A 47 7.85 -3.24 -7.52
N VAL A 48 8.25 -2.97 -6.29
CA VAL A 48 7.53 -3.44 -5.09
C VAL A 48 6.15 -2.80 -4.99
N GLU A 49 6.02 -1.48 -5.18
CA GLU A 49 4.73 -0.79 -5.15
C GLU A 49 3.78 -1.31 -6.24
N SER A 50 4.29 -1.53 -7.45
CA SER A 50 3.52 -2.13 -8.55
C SER A 50 3.04 -3.54 -8.19
N PHE A 51 3.91 -4.36 -7.60
CA PHE A 51 3.53 -5.69 -7.13
C PHE A 51 2.43 -5.64 -6.05
N LEU A 52 2.57 -4.76 -5.05
CA LEU A 52 1.57 -4.58 -4.00
C LEU A 52 0.23 -4.11 -4.59
N LEU A 53 0.24 -3.16 -5.52
CA LEU A 53 -0.95 -2.66 -6.21
C LEU A 53 -1.65 -3.78 -6.97
N ILE A 54 -0.91 -4.55 -7.77
CA ILE A 54 -1.48 -5.66 -8.52
C ILE A 54 -2.05 -6.70 -7.56
N ARG A 55 -1.29 -7.10 -6.53
CA ARG A 55 -1.67 -8.18 -5.61
C ARG A 55 -2.87 -7.83 -4.75
N PHE A 56 -2.93 -6.61 -4.23
CA PHE A 56 -3.92 -6.23 -3.23
C PHE A 56 -5.11 -5.45 -3.80
N ILE A 57 -4.96 -4.81 -4.97
CA ILE A 57 -6.03 -4.01 -5.58
C ILE A 57 -6.47 -4.62 -6.91
N ALA A 58 -5.57 -4.80 -7.88
CA ALA A 58 -5.96 -5.22 -9.22
C ALA A 58 -6.62 -6.61 -9.23
N PHE A 59 -6.05 -7.61 -8.54
CA PHE A 59 -6.63 -8.95 -8.49
C PHE A 59 -8.04 -9.01 -7.88
N PRO A 60 -8.32 -8.43 -6.69
CA PRO A 60 -9.67 -8.36 -6.16
C PRO A 60 -10.63 -7.60 -7.07
N LEU A 61 -10.14 -6.53 -7.72
CA LEU A 61 -10.94 -5.72 -8.63
C LEU A 61 -11.36 -6.51 -9.88
N PHE A 62 -10.42 -7.24 -10.50
CA PHE A 62 -10.73 -8.10 -11.67
C PHE A 62 -11.77 -9.16 -11.35
N LYS A 63 -11.71 -9.76 -10.15
CA LYS A 63 -12.70 -10.71 -9.68
C LYS A 63 -14.06 -10.06 -9.41
N LEU A 64 -14.06 -8.84 -8.87
CA LEU A 64 -15.28 -8.07 -8.62
C LEU A 64 -16.02 -7.76 -9.92
N PHE A 65 -15.29 -7.36 -10.96
CA PHE A 65 -15.86 -7.09 -12.30
C PHE A 65 -16.04 -8.33 -13.17
N LYS A 66 -15.86 -9.54 -12.61
CA LYS A 66 -15.99 -10.81 -13.33
C LYS A 66 -15.08 -10.96 -14.56
N LEU A 67 -13.96 -10.24 -14.58
CA LEU A 67 -12.92 -10.34 -15.61
C LEU A 67 -12.04 -11.59 -15.42
N GLN A 68 -12.09 -12.21 -14.24
CA GLN A 68 -11.50 -13.50 -13.92
C GLN A 68 -12.55 -14.44 -13.35
N GLN A 69 -12.27 -15.75 -13.41
CA GLN A 69 -13.12 -16.75 -12.76
C GLN A 69 -13.21 -16.45 -11.26
N GLY A 70 -14.45 -16.23 -10.81
CA GLY A 70 -14.78 -16.01 -9.42
C GLY A 70 -14.90 -17.32 -8.63
N ILE A 71 -15.42 -17.23 -7.40
CA ILE A 71 -15.82 -18.38 -6.60
C ILE A 71 -16.92 -19.15 -7.33
N ASN A 72 -16.82 -20.48 -7.34
CA ASN A 72 -17.87 -21.36 -7.84
C ASN A 72 -19.00 -21.51 -6.81
N TYR A 73 -20.08 -22.20 -7.20
CA TYR A 73 -21.24 -22.41 -6.33
C TYR A 73 -20.88 -23.19 -5.05
N GLU A 74 -19.96 -24.16 -5.12
CA GLU A 74 -19.51 -24.95 -3.97
C GLU A 74 -18.75 -24.06 -2.97
N GLN A 75 -17.83 -23.22 -3.46
CA GLN A 75 -17.10 -22.28 -2.63
C GLN A 75 -18.03 -21.23 -2.02
N ALA A 76 -19.02 -20.74 -2.79
CA ALA A 76 -20.01 -19.81 -2.29
C ALA A 76 -20.87 -20.42 -1.18
N SER A 77 -21.35 -21.66 -1.36
CA SER A 77 -22.13 -22.39 -0.35
C SER A 77 -21.31 -22.69 0.90
N ALA A 78 -20.02 -23.01 0.75
CA ALA A 78 -19.13 -23.21 1.90
C ALA A 78 -18.94 -21.90 2.71
N ILE A 79 -18.75 -20.75 2.05
CA ILE A 79 -18.64 -19.46 2.73
C ILE A 79 -19.92 -19.12 3.50
N ILE A 80 -21.09 -19.37 2.90
CA ILE A 80 -22.39 -19.15 3.52
C ILE A 80 -22.62 -20.14 4.65
N GLY A 81 -22.30 -21.42 4.42
CA GLY A 81 -22.46 -22.49 5.39
C GLY A 81 -21.60 -22.33 6.64
N ASN A 82 -20.40 -21.79 6.51
CA ASN A 82 -19.56 -21.44 7.67
C ASN A 82 -20.20 -20.36 8.58
N HIS A 83 -21.14 -19.59 8.05
CA HIS A 83 -21.86 -18.58 8.83
C HIS A 83 -23.24 -19.11 9.30
N PHE A 84 -23.91 -19.91 8.46
CA PHE A 84 -25.21 -20.50 8.69
C PHE A 84 -25.10 -22.03 8.58
N SER A 85 -24.61 -22.68 9.64
CA SER A 85 -24.32 -24.12 9.64
C SER A 85 -25.52 -25.01 9.27
N GLU A 86 -26.75 -24.57 9.59
CA GLU A 86 -27.98 -25.29 9.28
C GLU A 86 -28.36 -25.30 7.79
N VAL A 87 -27.69 -24.47 7.01
CA VAL A 87 -28.06 -24.18 5.61
C VAL A 87 -27.03 -24.72 4.62
N GLN A 88 -25.82 -25.07 5.06
CA GLN A 88 -24.70 -25.46 4.21
C GLN A 88 -25.08 -26.55 3.20
N ASP A 89 -25.58 -27.68 3.68
CA ASP A 89 -25.92 -28.82 2.83
C ASP A 89 -27.17 -28.54 1.98
N LYS A 90 -28.14 -27.81 2.54
CA LYS A 90 -29.38 -27.44 1.83
C LYS A 90 -29.08 -26.52 0.64
N LEU A 91 -28.19 -25.54 0.85
CA LEU A 91 -27.82 -24.58 -0.19
C LEU A 91 -27.00 -25.27 -1.29
N LEU A 92 -26.01 -26.11 -0.92
CA LEU A 92 -25.21 -26.83 -1.88
C LEU A 92 -26.09 -27.77 -2.73
N ASN A 93 -26.97 -28.55 -2.10
CA ASN A 93 -27.87 -29.44 -2.80
C ASN A 93 -28.87 -28.69 -3.70
N PHE A 94 -29.34 -27.51 -3.26
CA PHE A 94 -30.19 -26.64 -4.09
C PHE A 94 -29.45 -26.18 -5.34
N LEU A 95 -28.21 -25.67 -5.18
CA LEU A 95 -27.40 -25.16 -6.29
C LEU A 95 -27.01 -26.28 -7.29
N GLN A 96 -26.72 -27.47 -6.78
CA GLN A 96 -26.46 -28.66 -7.62
C GLN A 96 -27.69 -29.08 -8.43
N LEU A 97 -28.88 -29.11 -7.80
CA LEU A 97 -30.14 -29.42 -8.48
C LEU A 97 -30.50 -28.36 -9.53
N ALA A 98 -30.34 -27.09 -9.18
CA ALA A 98 -30.62 -25.97 -10.10
C ALA A 98 -29.68 -25.93 -11.33
N ASN A 99 -28.52 -26.56 -11.23
CA ASN A 99 -27.53 -26.61 -12.33
C ASN A 99 -27.66 -27.87 -13.21
N GLN A 100 -28.62 -28.77 -12.92
CA GLN A 100 -28.88 -29.94 -13.76
C GLN A 100 -29.64 -29.53 -15.02
N SER A 101 -29.15 -30.01 -16.15
CA SER A 101 -29.69 -29.68 -17.49
C SER A 101 -31.01 -30.44 -17.84
N GLN A 102 -31.46 -31.36 -16.99
CA GLN A 102 -32.72 -32.08 -17.19
C GLN A 102 -33.86 -31.37 -16.44
N THR A 103 -34.80 -30.82 -17.18
CA THR A 103 -36.00 -30.17 -16.65
C THR A 103 -37.13 -31.20 -16.61
N SER A 104 -37.47 -31.71 -15.41
CA SER A 104 -38.74 -32.38 -15.18
C SER A 104 -39.62 -31.54 -14.27
N GLU A 105 -40.96 -31.68 -14.38
CA GLU A 105 -41.89 -30.92 -13.53
C GLU A 105 -41.64 -31.20 -12.02
N LEU A 106 -41.29 -32.42 -11.67
CA LEU A 106 -40.90 -32.78 -10.29
C LEU A 106 -39.63 -32.08 -9.82
N LEU A 107 -38.64 -31.92 -10.70
CA LEU A 107 -37.41 -31.20 -10.38
C LEU A 107 -37.70 -29.73 -10.18
N ALA A 108 -38.53 -29.12 -11.03
CA ALA A 108 -38.93 -27.72 -10.90
C ALA A 108 -39.67 -27.46 -9.58
N ALA A 109 -40.64 -28.32 -9.21
CA ALA A 109 -41.35 -28.23 -7.93
C ALA A 109 -40.41 -28.38 -6.72
N SER A 110 -39.44 -29.32 -6.80
CA SER A 110 -38.43 -29.51 -5.75
C SER A 110 -37.50 -28.30 -5.59
N ILE A 111 -37.09 -27.66 -6.69
CA ILE A 111 -36.29 -26.45 -6.70
C ILE A 111 -37.06 -25.29 -6.05
N GLU A 112 -38.35 -25.12 -6.42
CA GLU A 112 -39.20 -24.06 -5.88
C GLU A 112 -39.43 -24.23 -4.37
N GLN A 113 -39.72 -25.43 -3.90
CA GLN A 113 -39.88 -25.75 -2.48
C GLN A 113 -38.60 -25.46 -1.68
N LYS A 114 -37.43 -25.85 -2.21
CA LYS A 114 -36.14 -25.60 -1.56
C LYS A 114 -35.78 -24.12 -1.58
N ALA A 115 -36.05 -23.43 -2.68
CA ALA A 115 -35.85 -21.97 -2.78
C ALA A 115 -36.68 -21.22 -1.73
N ALA A 116 -37.96 -21.58 -1.55
CA ALA A 116 -38.83 -20.99 -0.53
C ALA A 116 -38.29 -21.20 0.89
N SER A 117 -37.69 -22.35 1.19
CA SER A 117 -37.10 -22.64 2.49
C SER A 117 -35.81 -21.84 2.78
N LEU A 118 -35.12 -21.38 1.74
CA LEU A 118 -33.87 -20.58 1.84
C LEU A 118 -34.11 -19.06 1.81
N GLN A 119 -35.28 -18.63 1.32
CA GLN A 119 -35.62 -17.22 1.12
C GLN A 119 -35.57 -16.37 2.41
N PRO A 120 -35.96 -16.87 3.62
CA PRO A 120 -35.89 -16.06 4.84
C PRO A 120 -34.45 -15.76 5.34
N ILE A 121 -33.42 -16.36 4.73
CA ILE A 121 -32.06 -16.31 5.26
C ILE A 121 -31.31 -15.10 4.68
N PRO A 122 -30.81 -14.18 5.51
CA PRO A 122 -30.07 -13.00 5.07
C PRO A 122 -28.62 -13.36 4.68
N PHE A 123 -28.42 -14.00 3.55
CA PHE A 123 -27.10 -14.46 3.07
C PHE A 123 -26.05 -13.36 2.97
N SER A 124 -26.45 -12.10 2.83
CA SER A 124 -25.55 -10.95 2.83
C SER A 124 -24.74 -10.84 4.14
N ASN A 125 -25.31 -11.30 5.27
CA ASN A 125 -24.68 -11.27 6.58
C ASN A 125 -23.53 -12.30 6.72
N ALA A 126 -23.43 -13.28 5.80
CA ALA A 126 -22.29 -14.20 5.75
C ALA A 126 -20.95 -13.48 5.47
N VAL A 127 -21.01 -12.27 4.88
CA VAL A 127 -19.81 -11.45 4.64
C VAL A 127 -19.60 -10.48 5.80
N ASN A 128 -18.66 -10.81 6.68
CA ASN A 128 -18.37 -9.99 7.85
C ASN A 128 -17.26 -8.95 7.55
N PHE A 129 -17.66 -7.71 7.29
CA PHE A 129 -16.74 -6.61 7.06
C PHE A 129 -15.95 -6.20 8.32
N ALA A 130 -16.48 -6.46 9.52
CA ALA A 130 -15.81 -6.13 10.77
C ALA A 130 -14.49 -6.91 10.96
N LYS A 131 -14.33 -8.04 10.28
CA LYS A 131 -13.06 -8.79 10.28
C LYS A 131 -11.90 -7.99 9.71
N ASN A 132 -12.15 -6.95 8.91
CA ASN A 132 -11.10 -6.10 8.35
C ASN A 132 -10.48 -5.14 9.38
N LYS A 133 -11.17 -4.89 10.50
CA LYS A 133 -10.64 -4.04 11.60
C LYS A 133 -9.27 -4.50 12.11
N LYS A 134 -9.00 -5.81 12.09
CA LYS A 134 -7.71 -6.36 12.50
C LYS A 134 -6.53 -5.94 11.60
N PHE A 135 -6.81 -5.47 10.39
CA PHE A 135 -5.79 -5.00 9.45
C PHE A 135 -5.54 -3.48 9.56
N LEU A 136 -6.46 -2.73 10.20
CA LEU A 136 -6.33 -1.27 10.37
C LEU A 136 -4.99 -0.82 10.99
N PRO A 137 -4.43 -1.51 12.02
CA PRO A 137 -3.16 -1.10 12.58
C PRO A 137 -2.02 -1.04 11.55
N TYR A 138 -2.03 -1.92 10.54
CA TYR A 138 -1.01 -1.93 9.48
C TYR A 138 -1.02 -0.66 8.63
N ALA A 139 -2.19 -0.02 8.44
CA ALA A 139 -2.29 1.26 7.75
C ALA A 139 -2.08 2.45 8.70
N ILE A 140 -2.55 2.35 9.94
CA ILE A 140 -2.48 3.43 10.92
C ILE A 140 -1.02 3.69 11.34
N ILE A 141 -0.23 2.64 11.59
CA ILE A 141 1.16 2.77 12.07
C ILE A 141 2.01 3.64 11.13
N PRO A 142 2.14 3.35 9.81
CA PRO A 142 2.95 4.18 8.92
C PRO A 142 2.39 5.60 8.75
N ILE A 143 1.08 5.79 8.82
CA ILE A 143 0.47 7.13 8.81
C ILE A 143 0.90 7.91 10.04
N LEU A 144 0.84 7.29 11.23
CA LEU A 144 1.29 7.94 12.46
C LEU A 144 2.79 8.25 12.43
N LEU A 145 3.61 7.37 11.84
CA LEU A 145 5.05 7.62 11.65
C LEU A 145 5.27 8.85 10.76
N LEU A 146 4.56 8.99 9.66
CA LEU A 146 4.65 10.19 8.80
C LEU A 146 4.23 11.45 9.57
N ILE A 147 3.10 11.40 10.28
CA ILE A 147 2.63 12.52 11.09
C ILE A 147 3.69 12.90 12.13
N LEU A 148 4.33 11.92 12.77
CA LEU A 148 5.39 12.15 13.74
C LEU A 148 6.57 12.93 13.15
N PHE A 149 7.03 12.61 11.93
CA PHE A 149 8.08 13.37 11.25
C PHE A 149 7.69 14.84 11.03
N PHE A 150 6.43 15.11 10.67
CA PHE A 150 5.94 16.47 10.49
C PHE A 150 5.82 17.24 11.82
N VAL A 151 5.26 16.62 12.85
CA VAL A 151 5.04 17.25 14.16
C VAL A 151 6.35 17.53 14.89
N THR A 152 7.35 16.66 14.74
CA THR A 152 8.69 16.83 15.35
C THR A 152 9.58 17.83 14.60
N GLY A 153 9.10 18.46 13.53
CA GLY A 153 9.90 19.39 12.73
C GLY A 153 10.92 18.72 11.82
N ASN A 154 10.91 17.38 11.72
CA ASN A 154 11.83 16.61 10.90
C ASN A 154 11.28 16.30 9.48
N SER A 155 10.33 17.09 9.01
CA SER A 155 9.74 16.93 7.67
C SER A 155 10.77 16.99 6.54
N GLU A 156 11.87 17.71 6.75
CA GLU A 156 12.97 17.78 5.79
C GLU A 156 13.63 16.43 5.50
N ILE A 157 13.63 15.51 6.47
CA ILE A 157 14.14 14.16 6.27
C ILE A 157 13.34 13.48 5.16
N ILE A 158 12.01 13.63 5.21
CA ILE A 158 11.11 13.03 4.22
C ILE A 158 11.19 13.77 2.89
N SER A 159 11.06 15.10 2.88
CA SER A 159 11.00 15.88 1.65
C SER A 159 12.31 15.87 0.87
N ASN A 160 13.45 16.03 1.56
CA ASN A 160 14.76 16.01 0.91
C ASN A 160 15.13 14.63 0.38
N SER A 161 14.84 13.56 1.15
CA SER A 161 15.08 12.19 0.69
C SER A 161 14.17 11.84 -0.49
N PHE A 162 12.90 12.23 -0.44
CA PHE A 162 11.97 12.06 -1.54
C PHE A 162 12.45 12.75 -2.81
N ALA A 163 12.86 14.03 -2.71
CA ALA A 163 13.40 14.78 -3.85
C ALA A 163 14.64 14.09 -4.46
N ARG A 164 15.53 13.54 -3.62
CA ARG A 164 16.70 12.80 -4.09
C ARG A 164 16.35 11.47 -4.76
N VAL A 165 15.38 10.71 -4.20
CA VAL A 165 14.95 9.43 -4.78
C VAL A 165 14.26 9.64 -6.12
N VAL A 166 13.39 10.65 -6.25
CA VAL A 166 12.68 10.95 -7.51
C VAL A 166 13.65 11.47 -8.57
N ASN A 167 14.60 12.33 -8.17
CA ASN A 167 15.63 12.85 -9.07
C ASN A 167 16.91 11.99 -9.02
N TYR A 168 16.75 10.69 -9.16
CA TYR A 168 17.81 9.69 -8.96
C TYR A 168 19.02 9.87 -9.89
N GLU A 169 18.87 10.51 -11.03
CA GLU A 169 19.95 10.80 -11.98
C GLU A 169 20.84 11.99 -11.55
N THR A 170 20.35 12.82 -10.64
CA THR A 170 21.09 14.01 -10.17
C THR A 170 22.14 13.62 -9.14
N LYS A 171 23.35 14.17 -9.27
CA LYS A 171 24.40 14.01 -8.26
C LYS A 171 24.12 14.89 -7.04
N TYR A 172 23.98 14.29 -5.89
CA TYR A 172 23.88 14.96 -4.61
C TYR A 172 25.11 14.62 -3.77
N ALA A 173 25.71 15.64 -3.17
CA ALA A 173 26.78 15.47 -2.20
C ALA A 173 26.20 15.54 -0.77
N PRO A 174 26.69 14.72 0.16
CA PRO A 174 26.34 14.89 1.58
C PRO A 174 26.73 16.29 2.03
N PRO A 175 25.98 16.90 2.98
CA PRO A 175 26.35 18.18 3.53
C PRO A 175 27.75 18.10 4.13
N ALA A 176 28.58 19.10 3.82
CA ALA A 176 29.91 19.17 4.40
C ALA A 176 29.80 19.31 5.93
N PRO A 177 30.69 18.64 6.70
CA PRO A 177 30.65 18.71 8.16
C PRO A 177 31.05 20.10 8.69
N PHE A 178 31.42 21.03 7.80
CA PHE A 178 31.83 22.40 8.14
C PHE A 178 31.34 23.37 7.06
N GLU A 179 31.17 24.61 7.47
CA GLU A 179 30.87 25.75 6.57
C GLU A 179 32.05 26.73 6.56
N PHE A 180 32.27 27.33 5.39
CA PHE A 180 33.21 28.43 5.28
C PHE A 180 32.48 29.76 5.57
N VAL A 181 32.90 30.45 6.61
CA VAL A 181 32.37 31.75 6.97
C VAL A 181 33.38 32.81 6.56
N VAL A 182 32.99 33.71 5.65
CA VAL A 182 33.83 34.86 5.24
C VAL A 182 33.74 35.91 6.33
N LEU A 183 34.90 36.34 6.85
CA LEU A 183 35.02 37.31 7.93
C LEU A 183 35.16 38.74 7.44
N ASN A 184 35.42 38.92 6.16
CA ASN A 184 35.54 40.25 5.56
C ASN A 184 34.23 41.02 5.63
N LYS A 185 34.26 42.27 6.10
CA LYS A 185 33.10 43.17 6.12
C LYS A 185 32.64 43.60 4.72
N SER A 186 33.55 43.60 3.76
CA SER A 186 33.27 43.91 2.34
C SER A 186 34.11 43.00 1.45
N LEU A 187 33.52 42.55 0.35
CA LEU A 187 34.18 41.74 -0.67
C LEU A 187 34.53 42.57 -1.92
N THR A 188 34.55 43.89 -1.78
CA THR A 188 34.98 44.81 -2.85
C THR A 188 36.47 45.09 -2.74
N ALA A 189 37.20 44.93 -3.85
CA ALA A 189 38.60 45.23 -3.96
C ALA A 189 38.83 46.31 -5.02
N GLN A 190 39.87 47.13 -4.84
CA GLN A 190 40.33 48.08 -5.88
C GLN A 190 41.11 47.30 -6.95
N GLN A 191 40.97 47.72 -8.20
CA GLN A 191 41.74 47.16 -9.29
C GLN A 191 43.24 47.36 -9.05
N ASN A 192 44.06 46.36 -9.28
CA ASN A 192 45.52 46.33 -9.05
C ASN A 192 45.96 46.49 -7.59
N SER A 193 45.13 46.15 -6.61
CA SER A 193 45.50 46.07 -5.20
C SER A 193 45.33 44.67 -4.66
N ASP A 194 46.17 44.28 -3.70
CA ASP A 194 46.04 43.00 -3.03
C ASP A 194 44.76 42.96 -2.16
N PHE A 195 44.03 41.87 -2.24
CA PHE A 195 42.83 41.65 -1.44
C PHE A 195 43.02 40.42 -0.53
N VAL A 196 42.96 40.61 0.78
CA VAL A 196 43.06 39.55 1.77
C VAL A 196 41.68 39.01 2.08
N LEU A 197 41.37 37.80 1.58
CA LEU A 197 40.17 37.08 1.93
C LEU A 197 40.39 36.32 3.22
N GLN A 198 39.66 36.68 4.29
CA GLN A 198 39.67 35.96 5.57
C GLN A 198 38.49 35.00 5.63
N VAL A 199 38.80 33.74 5.74
CA VAL A 199 37.80 32.66 5.82
C VAL A 199 38.05 31.84 7.07
N LYS A 200 36.99 31.61 7.84
CA LYS A 200 36.98 30.70 9.00
C LYS A 200 36.13 29.50 8.69
N THR A 201 36.57 28.32 9.09
CA THR A 201 35.73 27.12 9.10
C THR A 201 34.93 27.05 10.40
N GLN A 202 33.62 26.83 10.30
CA GLN A 202 32.74 26.64 11.43
C GLN A 202 32.02 25.28 11.28
N GLY A 203 32.08 24.43 12.29
CA GLY A 203 31.51 23.11 12.29
C GLY A 203 32.41 22.06 12.97
N LYS A 204 32.10 20.77 12.79
CA LYS A 204 32.96 19.68 13.26
C LYS A 204 34.18 19.58 12.35
N VAL A 205 35.32 20.02 12.85
CA VAL A 205 36.62 19.70 12.25
C VAL A 205 36.96 18.28 12.75
N MET A 206 37.15 17.32 11.82
CA MET A 206 37.72 16.01 12.17
C MET A 206 39.22 16.17 12.51
#